data_e26d288ae463e0d030468296ed8966e0
#
_entry.id   e26d288ae463e0d030468296ed8966e0
#
_cell.length_a   1.000
_cell.length_b   1.000
_cell.length_c   1.000
_cell.angle_alpha   90.00
_cell.angle_beta   90.00
_cell.angle_gamma   90.00
#
_symmetry.space_group_name_H-M   'P 1'
#
loop_
_entity.id
_entity.type
_entity.pdbx_description
1 polymer ?
#
loop_
_entity_poly.entity_id
_entity_poly.type
_entity_poly.pdbx_seq_one_letter_code
_entity_poly.pdbx_strand_id
1 'polypeptide(L)' 'MRIKKVFRLRKAIQLQEMGNRVLFTEDNYKNSKYKVFCYEDNEKINADWKSLK' A
#
# COMPACT_ATOMS: atom_id res chain seq x y z
N MET A 1 9.36 -8.86 10.13
CA MET A 1 8.72 -8.42 8.87
C MET A 1 8.50 -6.93 8.89
N ARG A 2 8.84 -6.26 7.83
CA ARG A 2 8.57 -4.84 7.70
C ARG A 2 7.25 -4.63 6.98
N ILE A 3 6.51 -3.62 7.39
CA ILE A 3 5.21 -3.30 6.81
C ILE A 3 5.28 -1.92 6.15
N LYS A 4 4.85 -1.87 4.90
CA LYS A 4 4.73 -0.62 4.17
C LYS A 4 3.26 -0.22 4.14
N LYS A 5 2.94 0.94 4.72
CA LYS A 5 1.58 1.44 4.77
C LYS A 5 1.33 2.42 3.63
N VAL A 6 0.25 2.18 2.91
CA VAL A 6 -0.15 3.04 1.79
C VAL A 6 -1.50 3.65 2.12
N PHE A 7 -1.52 4.96 2.22
CA PHE A 7 -2.70 5.70 2.65
C PHE A 7 -3.63 6.12 1.52
N ARG A 8 -3.14 6.06 0.27
CA ARG A 8 -3.92 6.50 -0.88
C ARG A 8 -4.46 5.30 -1.65
N LEU A 9 -5.78 5.28 -1.83
CA LEU A 9 -6.44 4.19 -2.53
C LEU A 9 -5.90 3.98 -3.94
N ARG A 10 -5.72 5.05 -4.71
CA ARG A 10 -5.22 4.93 -6.09
C ARG A 10 -3.85 4.28 -6.14
N LYS A 11 -2.96 4.66 -5.23
CA LYS A 11 -1.62 4.07 -5.16
C LYS A 11 -1.71 2.60 -4.80
N ALA A 12 -2.60 2.25 -3.85
CA ALA A 12 -2.79 0.87 -3.45
C ALA A 12 -3.29 0.02 -4.63
N ILE A 13 -4.25 0.53 -5.39
CA ILE A 13 -4.77 -0.18 -6.56
C ILE A 13 -3.65 -0.41 -7.57
N GLN A 14 -2.86 0.61 -7.86
CA GLN A 14 -1.74 0.50 -8.80
C GLN A 14 -0.72 -0.54 -8.35
N LEU A 15 -0.39 -0.55 -7.06
CA LEU A 15 0.55 -1.53 -6.53
C LEU A 15 0.01 -2.95 -6.65
N GLN A 16 -1.29 -3.15 -6.43
CA GLN A 16 -1.90 -4.46 -6.60
C GLN A 16 -1.88 -4.90 -8.06
N GLU A 17 -2.12 -3.98 -8.99
CA GLU A 17 -2.04 -4.28 -10.42
C GLU A 17 -0.63 -4.66 -10.85
N MET A 18 0.37 -4.15 -10.16
CA MET A 18 1.78 -4.48 -10.40
C MET A 18 2.21 -5.80 -9.76
N GLY A 19 1.29 -6.48 -9.09
CA GLY A 19 1.55 -7.79 -8.50
C GLY A 19 1.89 -7.78 -7.02
N ASN A 20 1.74 -6.65 -6.35
CA ASN A 20 1.94 -6.57 -4.90
C ASN A 20 0.67 -6.97 -4.19
N ARG A 21 0.80 -7.81 -3.16
CA ARG A 21 -0.33 -8.35 -2.42
C ARG A 21 -0.54 -7.57 -1.13
N VAL A 22 -1.79 -7.16 -0.88
CA VAL A 22 -2.17 -6.54 0.38
C VAL A 22 -2.18 -7.62 1.46
N LEU A 23 -1.45 -7.38 2.55
CA LEU A 23 -1.43 -8.30 3.69
C LEU A 23 -2.68 -8.13 4.54
N PHE A 24 -3.01 -6.87 4.86
CA PHE A 24 -4.19 -6.53 5.63
C PHE A 24 -4.47 -5.04 5.49
N THR A 25 -5.62 -4.59 5.99
CA THR A 25 -5.98 -3.18 6.00
C THR A 25 -6.21 -2.71 7.43
N GLU A 26 -5.99 -1.43 7.67
CA GLU A 26 -6.25 -0.79 8.95
C GLU A 26 -7.13 0.43 8.73
N ASP A 27 -7.77 0.89 9.81
CA ASP A 27 -8.54 2.12 9.74
C ASP A 27 -7.59 3.32 9.79
N ASN A 28 -7.96 4.36 9.04
CA ASN A 28 -7.22 5.62 9.07
C ASN A 28 -7.68 6.43 10.28
N TYR A 29 -6.77 6.77 11.18
CA TYR A 29 -7.09 7.51 12.39
C TYR A 29 -7.64 8.91 12.11
N LYS A 30 -7.15 9.55 11.06
CA LYS A 30 -7.57 10.92 10.74
C LYS A 30 -8.89 10.97 9.99
N ASN A 31 -9.22 9.90 9.27
CA ASN A 31 -10.45 9.85 8.50
C ASN A 31 -10.91 8.41 8.36
N SER A 32 -11.95 8.06 9.12
CA SER A 32 -12.47 6.70 9.17
C SER A 32 -13.08 6.23 7.84
N LYS A 33 -13.30 7.14 6.90
CA LYS A 33 -13.81 6.78 5.58
C LYS A 33 -12.76 6.10 4.71
N TYR A 34 -11.49 6.26 5.04
CA TYR A 34 -10.39 5.72 4.26
C TYR A 34 -9.72 4.59 5.00
N LYS A 35 -9.21 3.63 4.24
CA LYS A 35 -8.44 2.51 4.76
C LYS A 35 -6.96 2.69 4.47
N VAL A 36 -6.13 2.15 5.34
CA VAL A 36 -4.69 2.08 5.13
C VAL A 36 -4.37 0.67 4.66
N PHE A 37 -3.75 0.56 3.49
CA PHE A 37 -3.39 -0.73 2.89
C PHE A 37 -1.97 -1.09 3.30
N CYS A 38 -1.81 -2.24 3.94
CA CYS A 38 -0.52 -2.67 4.48
C CYS A 38 0.05 -3.78 3.62
N TYR A 39 1.28 -3.57 3.16
CA TYR A 39 2.00 -4.50 2.27
C TYR A 39 3.28 -4.95 2.96
N GLU A 40 3.80 -6.09 2.54
CA GLU A 40 5.14 -6.48 2.94
C GLU A 40 6.14 -5.50 2.30
N ASP A 41 6.98 -4.90 3.14
CA ASP A 41 8.01 -3.96 2.67
C ASP A 41 9.20 -4.75 2.13
N ASN A 42 9.33 -4.82 0.81
CA ASN A 42 10.39 -5.54 0.12
C ASN A 42 10.91 -4.72 -1.06
N GLU A 43 11.92 -5.24 -1.74
CA GLU A 43 12.54 -4.54 -2.86
C GLU A 43 11.56 -4.31 -4.00
N LYS A 44 10.70 -5.30 -4.27
CA LYS A 44 9.73 -5.18 -5.35
C LYS A 44 8.78 -4.02 -5.14
N ILE A 45 8.17 -3.93 -3.95
CA ILE A 45 7.19 -2.88 -3.70
C ILE A 45 7.85 -1.50 -3.67
N ASN A 46 9.09 -1.41 -3.18
CA ASN A 46 9.80 -0.15 -3.16
C ASN A 46 10.15 0.32 -4.57
N ALA A 47 10.55 -0.59 -5.45
CA ALA A 47 10.81 -0.27 -6.85
C ALA A 47 9.51 0.17 -7.54
N ASP A 48 8.42 -0.55 -7.31
CA ASP A 48 7.12 -0.22 -7.90
C ASP A 48 6.64 1.14 -7.39
N TRP A 49 6.81 1.41 -6.10
CA TRP A 49 6.42 2.68 -5.50
C TRP A 49 7.12 3.85 -6.19
N LYS A 50 8.41 3.71 -6.46
CA LYS A 50 9.18 4.76 -7.13
C LYS A 50 8.72 5.01 -8.57
N SER A 51 8.15 4.00 -9.21
CA SER A 51 7.66 4.14 -10.58
C SER A 51 6.26 4.77 -10.65
N LEU A 52 5.55 4.87 -9.54
CA LEU A 52 4.24 5.50 -9.49
C LEU A 52 4.37 7.03 -9.55
N LYS A 53 3.41 7.64 -10.22
CA LYS A 53 3.38 9.10 -10.36
C LYS A 53 2.24 9.70 -9.57
#